data_31e70eae36554c6fd0ce05af1eab952d
#
_entry.id   31e70eae36554c6fd0ce05af1eab952d
#
_cell.length_a   1.000
_cell.length_b   1.000
_cell.length_c   1.000
_cell.angle_alpha   90.00
_cell.angle_beta   90.00
_cell.angle_gamma   90.00
#
_symmetry.space_group_name_H-M   'P 1'
#
loop_
_entity.id
_entity.type
_entity.pdbx_description
1 polymer ?
#
loop_
_entity_poly.entity_id
_entity_poly.type
_entity_poly.pdbx_seq_one_letter_code
_entity_poly.pdbx_strand_id
1 'polypeptide(L)'
;MDPYSIINKYYTIGTKLYDIYISHVTDVTNKALSIAQNHPELAIDIQFLEEAAMLHDIGIFMTNAPHIACKGKYPYISHGYLGSELLTEEGFPKHGLVCERHTGTGLSVKIIKKRKLPLPHRDMRP
;
A
#
# COMPACT_ATOMS: atom_id res chain seq x y z
N MET A 1 -0.58 3.14 -15.80
CA MET A 1 -2.00 3.13 -15.43
C MET A 1 -2.33 4.35 -14.58
N ASP A 2 -3.60 4.67 -14.40
CA ASP A 2 -4.01 5.77 -13.53
C ASP A 2 -4.31 5.23 -12.12
N PRO A 3 -3.51 5.60 -11.09
CA PRO A 3 -3.74 5.11 -9.72
C PRO A 3 -5.12 5.46 -9.19
N TYR A 4 -5.69 6.60 -9.58
CA TYR A 4 -7.03 6.98 -9.13
C TYR A 4 -8.11 6.02 -9.61
N SER A 5 -7.91 5.35 -10.76
CA SER A 5 -8.87 4.35 -11.25
C SER A 5 -9.01 3.18 -10.28
N ILE A 6 -7.94 2.83 -9.56
CA ILE A 6 -7.96 1.78 -8.54
C ILE A 6 -8.43 2.36 -7.20
N ILE A 7 -7.87 3.49 -6.78
CA ILE A 7 -8.22 4.12 -5.50
C ILE A 7 -9.74 4.34 -5.42
N ASN A 8 -10.34 4.86 -6.46
CA ASN A 8 -11.76 5.20 -6.46
C ASN A 8 -12.69 3.98 -6.47
N LYS A 9 -12.17 2.78 -6.72
CA LYS A 9 -12.95 1.54 -6.54
C LYS A 9 -13.15 1.20 -5.07
N TYR A 10 -12.22 1.57 -4.19
CA TYR A 10 -12.19 1.11 -2.80
C TYR A 10 -12.38 2.24 -1.79
N TYR A 11 -12.14 3.47 -2.21
CA TYR A 11 -12.25 4.66 -1.36
C TYR A 11 -13.28 5.61 -1.97
N THR A 12 -14.19 6.11 -1.16
CA THR A 12 -15.28 6.97 -1.64
C THR A 12 -14.90 8.44 -1.52
N ILE A 13 -14.91 9.16 -2.65
CA ILE A 13 -14.67 10.61 -2.69
C ILE A 13 -15.66 11.31 -1.74
N GLY A 14 -15.17 12.27 -0.97
CA GLY A 14 -15.96 13.03 -0.02
C GLY A 14 -15.99 12.45 1.39
N THR A 15 -15.37 11.30 1.62
CA THR A 15 -15.24 10.73 2.96
C THR A 15 -13.95 11.18 3.62
N LYS A 16 -13.93 11.16 4.96
CA LYS A 16 -12.74 11.47 5.74
C LYS A 16 -11.59 10.52 5.39
N LEU A 17 -11.87 9.23 5.23
CA LEU A 17 -10.85 8.26 4.87
C LEU A 17 -10.23 8.56 3.51
N TYR A 18 -11.03 8.93 2.52
CA TYR A 18 -10.52 9.32 1.20
C TYR A 18 -9.54 10.48 1.32
N ASP A 19 -9.92 11.52 2.06
CA ASP A 19 -9.09 12.72 2.22
C ASP A 19 -7.78 12.39 2.93
N ILE A 20 -7.82 11.58 3.97
CA ILE A 20 -6.62 11.11 4.68
C ILE A 20 -5.72 10.32 3.74
N TYR A 21 -6.29 9.37 2.99
CA TYR A 21 -5.54 8.54 2.07
C TYR A 21 -4.83 9.36 1.00
N ILE A 22 -5.56 10.22 0.30
CA ILE A 22 -5.02 11.03 -0.79
C ILE A 22 -3.93 11.98 -0.27
N SER A 23 -4.16 12.64 0.87
CA SER A 23 -3.15 13.53 1.46
C SER A 23 -1.85 12.79 1.75
N HIS A 24 -1.94 11.64 2.37
CA HIS A 24 -0.77 10.85 2.74
C HIS A 24 0.01 10.35 1.51
N VAL A 25 -0.68 9.69 0.57
CA VAL A 25 0.01 9.11 -0.58
C VAL A 25 0.54 10.18 -1.53
N THR A 26 -0.10 11.34 -1.61
CA THR A 26 0.41 12.47 -2.38
C THR A 26 1.73 12.99 -1.80
N ASP A 27 1.80 13.13 -0.48
CA ASP A 27 3.03 13.58 0.19
C ASP A 27 4.17 12.58 -0.03
N VAL A 28 3.89 11.28 0.12
CA VAL A 28 4.89 10.23 -0.12
C VAL A 28 5.35 10.22 -1.57
N THR A 29 4.42 10.38 -2.51
CA THR A 29 4.73 10.41 -3.95
C THR A 29 5.63 11.59 -4.29
N ASN A 30 5.30 12.77 -3.80
CA ASN A 30 6.10 13.97 -4.05
C ASN A 30 7.52 13.83 -3.51
N LYS A 31 7.65 13.26 -2.31
CA LYS A 31 8.96 13.01 -1.71
C LYS A 31 9.77 11.99 -2.53
N ALA A 32 9.13 10.91 -2.97
CA ALA A 32 9.79 9.88 -3.78
C ALA A 32 10.25 10.45 -5.14
N LEU A 33 9.41 11.25 -5.79
CA LEU A 33 9.76 11.89 -7.07
C LEU A 33 10.92 12.86 -6.89
N SER A 34 10.94 13.64 -5.81
CA SER A 34 12.04 14.55 -5.49
C SER A 34 13.37 13.80 -5.33
N ILE A 35 13.35 12.68 -4.62
CA ILE A 35 14.54 11.85 -4.44
C ILE A 35 15.03 11.32 -5.80
N ALA A 36 14.12 10.81 -6.64
CA ALA A 36 14.48 10.28 -7.95
C ALA A 36 15.08 11.35 -8.86
N GLN A 37 14.54 12.58 -8.84
CA GLN A 37 15.06 13.70 -9.63
C GLN A 37 16.47 14.10 -9.18
N ASN A 38 16.77 14.00 -7.90
CA ASN A 38 18.07 14.35 -7.34
C ASN A 38 19.11 13.24 -7.51
N HIS A 39 18.70 12.06 -7.98
CA HIS A 39 19.56 10.89 -8.14
C HIS A 39 19.37 10.23 -9.50
N PRO A 40 19.65 10.96 -10.62
CA PRO A 40 19.46 10.41 -11.95
C PRO A 40 20.30 9.17 -12.24
N GLU A 41 21.40 8.98 -11.51
CA GLU A 41 22.26 7.79 -11.61
C GLU A 41 21.54 6.50 -11.27
N LEU A 42 20.44 6.57 -10.51
CA LEU A 42 19.66 5.38 -10.13
C LEU A 42 18.78 4.87 -11.27
N ALA A 43 18.58 5.65 -12.33
CA ALA A 43 17.80 5.28 -13.52
C ALA A 43 16.41 4.72 -13.16
N ILE A 44 15.71 5.38 -12.24
CA ILE A 44 14.40 4.94 -11.73
C ILE A 44 13.33 5.15 -12.82
N ASP A 45 12.44 4.15 -12.97
CA ASP A 45 11.23 4.29 -13.78
C ASP A 45 10.27 5.22 -13.02
N ILE A 46 10.19 6.49 -13.47
CA ILE A 46 9.44 7.55 -12.78
C ILE A 46 7.94 7.25 -12.79
N GLN A 47 7.41 6.75 -13.90
CA GLN A 47 5.99 6.42 -13.98
C GLN A 47 5.63 5.31 -12.98
N PHE A 48 6.42 4.26 -12.93
CA PHE A 48 6.18 3.17 -11.98
C PHE A 48 6.29 3.66 -10.53
N LEU A 49 7.29 4.50 -10.24
CA LEU A 49 7.50 5.06 -8.90
C LEU A 49 6.27 5.84 -8.44
N GLU A 50 5.74 6.71 -9.31
CA GLU A 50 4.55 7.49 -9.00
C GLU A 50 3.34 6.59 -8.72
N GLU A 51 3.09 5.61 -9.59
CA GLU A 51 1.99 4.67 -9.44
C GLU A 51 2.11 3.87 -8.15
N ALA A 52 3.30 3.31 -7.90
CA ALA A 52 3.53 2.50 -6.71
C ALA A 52 3.40 3.30 -5.42
N ALA A 53 3.89 4.54 -5.40
CA ALA A 53 3.78 5.41 -4.23
C ALA A 53 2.32 5.75 -3.92
N MET A 54 1.51 6.04 -4.95
CA MET A 54 0.09 6.33 -4.79
C MET A 54 -0.70 5.13 -4.27
N LEU A 55 -0.22 3.91 -4.53
CA LEU A 55 -0.95 2.67 -4.20
C LEU A 55 -0.36 1.90 -3.02
N HIS A 56 0.77 2.34 -2.45
CA HIS A 56 1.47 1.53 -1.44
C HIS A 56 0.64 1.27 -0.18
N ASP A 57 -0.30 2.13 0.15
CA ASP A 57 -1.17 2.00 1.33
C ASP A 57 -2.60 1.59 0.99
N ILE A 58 -2.85 1.09 -0.22
CA ILE A 58 -4.22 0.79 -0.68
C ILE A 58 -4.98 -0.15 0.27
N GLY A 59 -4.29 -0.99 1.02
CA GLY A 59 -4.90 -1.98 1.91
C GLY A 59 -5.39 -1.44 3.24
N ILE A 60 -5.15 -0.17 3.59
CA ILE A 60 -5.47 0.33 4.94
C ILE A 60 -6.97 0.29 5.26
N PHE A 61 -7.86 0.42 4.26
CA PHE A 61 -9.30 0.41 4.53
C PHE A 61 -9.80 -0.91 5.11
N MET A 62 -9.07 -2.00 4.89
CA MET A 62 -9.43 -3.32 5.40
C MET A 62 -8.98 -3.53 6.85
N THR A 63 -8.27 -2.56 7.43
CA THR A 63 -7.71 -2.68 8.77
C THR A 63 -8.51 -1.88 9.79
N ASN A 64 -8.34 -2.23 11.07
CA ASN A 64 -8.94 -1.51 12.18
C ASN A 64 -7.94 -0.45 12.67
N ALA A 65 -8.14 0.79 12.24
CA ALA A 65 -7.32 1.93 12.63
C ALA A 65 -8.21 3.18 12.75
N PRO A 66 -8.96 3.32 13.86
CA PRO A 66 -9.94 4.41 14.00
C PRO A 66 -9.36 5.81 13.89
N HIS A 67 -8.10 6.00 14.30
CA HIS A 67 -7.44 7.30 14.26
C HIS A 67 -7.22 7.83 12.84
N ILE A 68 -7.27 6.96 11.83
CA ILE A 68 -7.23 7.34 10.41
C ILE A 68 -8.51 6.93 9.67
N ALA A 69 -9.60 6.78 10.41
CA ALA A 69 -10.93 6.48 9.88
C ALA A 69 -11.04 5.11 9.16
N CYS A 70 -10.15 4.16 9.48
CA CYS A 70 -10.21 2.81 8.94
C CYS A 70 -11.03 1.92 9.87
N LYS A 71 -12.11 1.33 9.34
CA LYS A 71 -13.07 0.53 10.10
C LYS A 71 -13.13 -0.94 9.67
N GLY A 72 -12.05 -1.44 9.08
CA GLY A 72 -11.93 -2.84 8.72
C GLY A 72 -11.68 -3.73 9.93
N LYS A 73 -11.56 -5.04 9.70
CA LYS A 73 -11.44 -6.02 10.79
C LYS A 73 -10.01 -6.49 11.05
N TYR A 74 -9.11 -6.32 10.08
CA TYR A 74 -7.75 -6.86 10.21
C TYR A 74 -6.84 -5.91 10.99
N PRO A 75 -5.79 -6.43 11.66
CA PRO A 75 -4.79 -5.56 12.29
C PRO A 75 -4.09 -4.66 11.26
N TYR A 76 -3.73 -3.45 11.67
CA TYR A 76 -3.08 -2.47 10.77
C TYR A 76 -1.79 -3.02 10.16
N ILE A 77 -1.04 -3.83 10.89
CA ILE A 77 0.22 -4.43 10.40
C ILE A 77 0.02 -5.26 9.14
N SER A 78 -1.21 -5.72 8.86
CA SER A 78 -1.53 -6.53 7.69
C SER A 78 -1.78 -5.71 6.42
N HIS A 79 -1.77 -4.38 6.49
CA HIS A 79 -2.19 -3.57 5.33
C HIS A 79 -1.31 -3.74 4.10
N GLY A 80 -0.02 -4.00 4.28
CA GLY A 80 0.88 -4.25 3.14
C GLY A 80 0.52 -5.53 2.40
N TYR A 81 0.28 -6.61 3.11
CA TYR A 81 -0.15 -7.88 2.53
C TYR A 81 -1.53 -7.74 1.86
N LEU A 82 -2.49 -7.13 2.57
CA LEU A 82 -3.85 -6.98 2.04
C LEU A 82 -3.86 -6.15 0.75
N GLY A 83 -3.08 -5.06 0.72
CA GLY A 83 -2.94 -4.25 -0.47
C GLY A 83 -2.25 -5.00 -1.62
N SER A 84 -1.25 -5.81 -1.30
CA SER A 84 -0.58 -6.64 -2.30
C SER A 84 -1.53 -7.61 -2.98
N GLU A 85 -2.37 -8.31 -2.20
CA GLU A 85 -3.39 -9.21 -2.74
C GLU A 85 -4.35 -8.46 -3.67
N LEU A 86 -4.83 -7.30 -3.23
CA LEU A 86 -5.75 -6.48 -3.99
C LEU A 86 -5.14 -6.05 -5.33
N LEU A 87 -3.91 -5.54 -5.31
CA LEU A 87 -3.24 -5.07 -6.52
C LEU A 87 -2.90 -6.23 -7.47
N THR A 88 -2.56 -7.38 -6.95
CA THR A 88 -2.33 -8.57 -7.75
C THR A 88 -3.61 -9.00 -8.47
N GLU A 89 -4.74 -9.00 -7.77
CA GLU A 89 -6.05 -9.30 -8.37
C GLU A 89 -6.46 -8.28 -9.42
N GLU A 90 -6.09 -7.02 -9.23
CA GLU A 90 -6.35 -5.95 -10.21
C GLU A 90 -5.43 -6.04 -11.44
N GLY A 91 -4.46 -6.96 -11.44
CA GLY A 91 -3.56 -7.16 -12.56
C GLY A 91 -2.23 -6.41 -12.45
N PHE A 92 -1.87 -5.95 -11.24
CA PHE A 92 -0.66 -5.16 -10.98
C PHE A 92 0.24 -5.79 -9.93
N PRO A 93 0.80 -7.00 -10.20
CA PRO A 93 1.60 -7.71 -9.20
C PRO A 93 2.90 -7.00 -8.81
N LYS A 94 3.52 -6.23 -9.73
CA LYS A 94 4.73 -5.46 -9.39
C LYS A 94 4.42 -4.35 -8.37
N HIS A 95 3.30 -3.67 -8.55
CA HIS A 95 2.82 -2.66 -7.60
C HIS A 95 2.46 -3.35 -6.27
N GLY A 96 1.90 -4.55 -6.35
CA GLY A 96 1.61 -5.36 -5.17
C GLY A 96 2.86 -5.68 -4.36
N LEU A 97 3.99 -5.98 -5.02
CA LEU A 97 5.24 -6.23 -4.31
C LEU A 97 5.73 -5.01 -3.51
N VAL A 98 5.60 -3.82 -4.07
CA VAL A 98 5.93 -2.59 -3.34
C VAL A 98 5.05 -2.44 -2.11
N CYS A 99 3.75 -2.65 -2.27
CA CYS A 99 2.78 -2.59 -1.18
C CYS A 99 3.13 -3.58 -0.07
N GLU A 100 3.44 -4.83 -0.43
CA GLU A 100 3.81 -5.89 0.50
C GLU A 100 5.06 -5.53 1.31
N ARG A 101 6.06 -4.92 0.67
CA ARG A 101 7.38 -4.70 1.25
C ARG A 101 7.55 -3.37 1.97
N HIS A 102 6.63 -2.42 1.78
CA HIS A 102 6.78 -1.10 2.40
C HIS A 102 6.63 -1.12 3.92
N THR A 103 6.03 -2.19 4.48
CA THR A 103 5.93 -2.36 5.93
C THR A 103 7.26 -2.77 6.57
N GLY A 104 8.32 -2.87 5.77
CA GLY A 104 9.70 -3.04 6.21
C GLY A 104 10.14 -4.47 6.28
N THR A 105 10.07 -5.07 7.45
CA THR A 105 10.68 -6.37 7.73
C THR A 105 9.92 -7.58 7.20
N GLY A 106 8.68 -7.40 6.73
CA GLY A 106 7.81 -8.53 6.40
C GLY A 106 7.30 -9.22 7.67
N LEU A 107 6.47 -10.24 7.47
CA LEU A 107 5.86 -10.97 8.57
C LEU A 107 6.20 -12.45 8.44
N SER A 108 6.76 -13.06 9.50
CA SER A 108 6.95 -14.49 9.53
C SER A 108 5.61 -15.20 9.74
N VAL A 109 5.49 -16.41 9.20
CA VAL A 109 4.29 -17.24 9.38
C VAL A 109 4.01 -17.47 10.86
N LYS A 110 5.04 -17.66 11.68
CA LYS A 110 4.90 -17.87 13.12
C LYS A 110 4.25 -16.69 13.82
N ILE A 111 4.66 -15.45 13.50
CA ILE A 111 4.08 -14.24 14.07
C ILE A 111 2.63 -14.07 13.61
N ILE A 112 2.35 -14.32 12.33
CA ILE A 112 1.00 -14.23 11.78
C ILE A 112 0.05 -15.15 12.52
N LYS A 113 0.43 -16.41 12.72
CA LYS A 113 -0.39 -17.39 13.44
C LYS A 113 -0.59 -16.99 14.91
N LYS A 114 0.47 -16.56 15.59
CA LYS A 114 0.41 -16.17 17.00
C LYS A 114 -0.55 -15.00 17.23
N ARG A 115 -0.59 -14.04 16.32
CA ARG A 115 -1.42 -12.84 16.42
C ARG A 115 -2.77 -12.98 15.71
N LYS A 116 -3.07 -14.16 15.15
CA LYS A 116 -4.29 -14.40 14.37
C LYS A 116 -4.45 -13.44 13.19
N LEU A 117 -3.35 -13.13 12.54
CA LEU A 117 -3.35 -12.29 11.34
C LEU A 117 -3.76 -13.11 10.12
N PRO A 118 -4.25 -12.47 9.04
CA PRO A 118 -4.51 -13.20 7.80
C PRO A 118 -3.21 -13.76 7.23
N LEU A 119 -3.25 -15.02 6.77
CA LEU A 119 -2.09 -15.65 6.18
C LEU A 119 -1.93 -15.20 4.73
N PRO A 120 -0.73 -14.78 4.31
CA PRO A 120 -0.48 -14.48 2.91
C PRO A 120 -0.43 -15.77 2.08
N HIS A 121 -0.68 -15.64 0.76
CA HIS A 121 -0.55 -16.76 -0.16
C HIS A 121 0.90 -17.18 -0.36
N ARG A 122 1.84 -16.31 -0.05
CA ARG A 122 3.27 -16.54 -0.10
C ARG A 122 3.94 -15.90 1.10
N ASP A 123 5.18 -16.30 1.39
CA ASP A 123 5.95 -15.69 2.46
C ASP A 123 6.27 -14.23 2.09
N MET A 124 5.90 -13.31 2.96
CA MET A 124 6.10 -11.87 2.76
C MET A 124 7.47 -11.38 3.23
N ARG A 125 8.30 -12.24 3.76
CA ARG A 125 9.64 -11.84 4.21
C ARG A 125 10.49 -11.39 3.02
N PRO A 126 11.32 -10.36 3.20
CA PRO A 126 12.19 -9.87 2.15
C PRO A 126 13.15 -10.93 1.62
#